data_c4796508cafce11ee9c1c51fdddf631d
#
_entry.id   c4796508cafce11ee9c1c51fdddf631d
#
_cell.length_a   1.000
_cell.length_b   1.000
_cell.length_c   1.000
_cell.angle_alpha   90.00
_cell.angle_beta   90.00
_cell.angle_gamma   90.00
#
_symmetry.space_group_name_H-M   'P 1'
#
loop_
_entity.id
_entity.type
_entity.pdbx_description
1 polymer ?
#
loop_
_entity_poly.entity_id
_entity_poly.type
_entity_poly.pdbx_seq_one_letter_code
_entity_poly.pdbx_strand_id
1 'polypeptide(L)'
;MMKLEKGKIYLPLQGRIGNQLFQYSLARKIQLSMPEDTIIVMDDSDILRCGWVNSLMCYNLPNVEFIHDSIIHNFNVFSKQYYLRKMYRVATRKKDYIEKYRIEKNMNNFLNKNGMFICENGYIKPDLNLSNPIYLEGYFQSQLYFDDIKEDLLCLFNLENNDKFIRYPNLKSLKARNSVCVSIKVEHNVGSSMYDVCSMGYWEKAINYITENVEDPLFFICSDNVNYVTSHLIDTTKYEVVEQAADMPVHVSLSAMAECKHFVIGNTTFGWWAQYLAKNRNKIVVAPSKWMAVELSLIHI
;
A
#
# COMPACT_ATOMS: atom_id res chain seq x y z
N MET A 1 6.85 -28.57 -9.48
CA MET A 1 5.79 -28.44 -8.45
C MET A 1 6.43 -28.00 -7.14
N MET A 2 6.02 -26.87 -6.61
CA MET A 2 6.56 -26.29 -5.38
C MET A 2 5.87 -26.90 -4.17
N LYS A 3 6.65 -27.33 -3.18
CA LYS A 3 6.19 -27.73 -1.86
C LYS A 3 6.53 -26.59 -0.90
N LEU A 4 5.53 -26.12 -0.15
CA LEU A 4 5.79 -25.10 0.87
C LEU A 4 6.63 -25.71 2.00
N GLU A 5 7.64 -24.99 2.45
CA GLU A 5 8.60 -25.39 3.48
C GLU A 5 8.33 -24.70 4.80
N LYS A 6 8.58 -25.40 5.91
CA LYS A 6 8.55 -24.78 7.24
C LYS A 6 9.64 -23.71 7.35
N GLY A 7 9.40 -22.68 8.16
CA GLY A 7 10.34 -21.56 8.29
C GLY A 7 10.30 -20.59 7.11
N LYS A 8 9.35 -20.75 6.18
CA LYS A 8 9.15 -19.81 5.07
C LYS A 8 7.74 -19.23 5.07
N ILE A 9 7.65 -17.97 4.65
CA ILE A 9 6.41 -17.22 4.41
C ILE A 9 6.32 -16.99 2.91
N TYR A 10 5.29 -17.51 2.28
CA TYR A 10 5.05 -17.39 0.85
C TYR A 10 4.03 -16.30 0.57
N LEU A 11 4.41 -15.32 -0.24
CA LEU A 11 3.64 -14.11 -0.52
C LEU A 11 3.59 -13.83 -2.03
N PRO A 12 2.53 -14.25 -2.75
CA PRO A 12 2.26 -13.74 -4.09
C PRO A 12 1.94 -12.25 -4.04
N LEU A 13 2.79 -11.45 -4.66
CA LEU A 13 2.63 -10.00 -4.72
C LEU A 13 1.58 -9.59 -5.75
N GLN A 14 0.79 -8.58 -5.42
CA GLN A 14 -0.27 -8.04 -6.25
C GLN A 14 -0.26 -6.50 -6.25
N GLY A 15 -0.62 -5.93 -7.39
CA GLY A 15 -0.77 -4.49 -7.52
C GLY A 15 0.56 -3.72 -7.56
N ARG A 16 0.46 -2.40 -7.40
CA ARG A 16 1.59 -1.47 -7.43
C ARG A 16 2.18 -1.27 -6.04
N ILE A 17 3.22 -0.43 -5.93
CA ILE A 17 4.02 -0.20 -4.71
C ILE A 17 3.19 -0.10 -3.41
N GLY A 18 2.12 0.68 -3.38
CA GLY A 18 1.32 0.82 -2.15
C GLY A 18 0.72 -0.50 -1.67
N ASN A 19 0.24 -1.35 -2.58
CA ASN A 19 -0.26 -2.68 -2.25
C ASN A 19 0.88 -3.61 -1.81
N GLN A 20 2.00 -3.57 -2.52
CA GLN A 20 3.19 -4.38 -2.19
C GLN A 20 3.72 -4.07 -0.78
N LEU A 21 3.71 -2.78 -0.38
CA LEU A 21 4.10 -2.37 0.97
C LEU A 21 3.15 -2.93 2.04
N PHE A 22 1.83 -2.91 1.83
CA PHE A 22 0.87 -3.52 2.74
C PHE A 22 1.09 -5.03 2.89
N GLN A 23 1.30 -5.71 1.78
CA GLN A 23 1.53 -7.15 1.73
C GLN A 23 2.82 -7.53 2.46
N TYR A 24 3.92 -6.82 2.18
CA TYR A 24 5.18 -7.04 2.88
C TYR A 24 5.07 -6.73 4.38
N SER A 25 4.39 -5.65 4.77
CA SER A 25 4.28 -5.25 6.18
C SER A 25 3.60 -6.32 7.04
N LEU A 26 2.54 -6.98 6.53
CA LEU A 26 1.95 -8.13 7.22
C LEU A 26 2.93 -9.31 7.27
N ALA A 27 3.59 -9.64 6.15
CA ALA A 27 4.56 -10.73 6.12
C ALA A 27 5.73 -10.48 7.09
N ARG A 28 6.23 -9.24 7.16
CA ARG A 28 7.27 -8.81 8.10
C ARG A 28 6.82 -8.94 9.55
N LYS A 29 5.59 -8.53 9.87
CA LYS A 29 5.01 -8.71 11.21
C LYS A 29 4.98 -10.18 11.63
N ILE A 30 4.61 -11.07 10.72
CA ILE A 30 4.60 -12.51 10.98
C ILE A 30 6.04 -13.03 11.12
N GLN A 31 6.96 -12.61 10.23
CA GLN A 31 8.37 -12.98 10.27
C GLN A 31 9.01 -12.67 11.63
N LEU A 32 8.74 -11.50 12.20
CA LEU A 32 9.23 -11.08 13.52
C LEU A 32 8.73 -11.96 14.68
N SER A 33 7.67 -12.74 14.45
CA SER A 33 7.12 -13.70 15.44
C SER A 33 7.61 -15.12 15.21
N MET A 34 8.52 -15.34 14.25
CA MET A 34 9.10 -16.62 13.86
C MET A 34 10.62 -16.64 14.14
N PRO A 35 11.32 -17.77 13.97
CA PRO A 35 12.78 -17.82 14.08
C PRO A 35 13.48 -16.81 13.16
N GLU A 36 14.65 -16.31 13.59
CA GLU A 36 15.41 -15.25 12.90
C GLU A 36 15.83 -15.60 11.47
N ASP A 37 15.97 -16.88 11.15
CA ASP A 37 16.29 -17.41 9.83
C ASP A 37 15.07 -17.58 8.91
N THR A 38 13.89 -17.16 9.36
CA THR A 38 12.66 -17.23 8.54
C THR A 38 12.78 -16.35 7.30
N ILE A 39 12.50 -16.94 6.15
CA ILE A 39 12.57 -16.28 4.84
C ILE A 39 11.17 -15.91 4.34
N ILE A 40 11.00 -14.68 3.86
CA ILE A 40 9.83 -14.28 3.08
C ILE A 40 10.11 -14.51 1.61
N VAL A 41 9.41 -15.48 1.00
CA VAL A 41 9.49 -15.79 -0.43
C VAL A 41 8.39 -15.00 -1.14
N MET A 42 8.78 -13.99 -1.91
CA MET A 42 7.87 -13.11 -2.64
C MET A 42 7.84 -13.48 -4.13
N ASP A 43 6.65 -13.82 -4.60
CA ASP A 43 6.37 -14.12 -6.01
C ASP A 43 5.84 -12.87 -6.70
N ASP A 44 6.58 -12.34 -7.65
CA ASP A 44 6.21 -11.15 -8.42
C ASP A 44 5.71 -11.47 -9.84
N SER A 45 5.49 -12.73 -10.16
CA SER A 45 5.07 -13.18 -11.50
C SER A 45 3.79 -12.48 -12.00
N ASP A 46 2.84 -12.22 -11.10
CA ASP A 46 1.58 -11.53 -11.43
C ASP A 46 1.81 -10.04 -11.76
N ILE A 47 2.69 -9.39 -11.00
CA ILE A 47 3.10 -8.00 -11.21
C ILE A 47 3.76 -7.86 -12.58
N LEU A 48 4.73 -8.72 -12.88
CA LEU A 48 5.48 -8.70 -14.15
C LEU A 48 4.55 -8.99 -15.34
N ARG A 49 3.62 -9.93 -15.20
CA ARG A 49 2.60 -10.23 -16.23
C ARG A 49 1.70 -9.03 -16.53
N CYS A 50 1.40 -8.21 -15.53
CA CYS A 50 0.65 -6.97 -15.69
C CYS A 50 1.49 -5.81 -16.25
N GLY A 51 2.77 -6.01 -16.55
CA GLY A 51 3.70 -4.95 -16.98
C GLY A 51 4.06 -3.96 -15.87
N TRP A 52 3.91 -4.35 -14.61
CA TRP A 52 4.24 -3.51 -13.46
C TRP A 52 5.61 -3.88 -12.89
N VAL A 53 6.12 -3.02 -12.00
CA VAL A 53 7.43 -3.19 -11.37
C VAL A 53 7.28 -3.71 -9.95
N ASN A 54 8.14 -4.67 -9.56
CA ASN A 54 8.33 -5.04 -8.17
C ASN A 54 9.13 -3.94 -7.45
N SER A 55 8.41 -3.02 -6.81
CA SER A 55 9.01 -1.86 -6.14
C SER A 55 9.67 -2.22 -4.80
N LEU A 56 9.40 -3.40 -4.24
CA LEU A 56 10.04 -3.85 -3.00
C LEU A 56 11.54 -4.15 -3.20
N MET A 57 11.97 -4.44 -4.42
CA MET A 57 13.39 -4.64 -4.74
C MET A 57 14.26 -3.37 -4.53
N CYS A 58 13.62 -2.20 -4.37
CA CYS A 58 14.33 -0.94 -4.11
C CYS A 58 14.68 -0.75 -2.62
N TYR A 59 14.21 -1.63 -1.74
CA TYR A 59 14.43 -1.56 -0.31
C TYR A 59 15.36 -2.68 0.16
N ASN A 60 16.14 -2.41 1.19
CA ASN A 60 17.01 -3.43 1.82
C ASN A 60 16.19 -4.24 2.85
N LEU A 61 15.43 -5.21 2.36
CA LEU A 61 14.53 -6.02 3.17
C LEU A 61 15.26 -7.25 3.74
N PRO A 62 15.17 -7.53 5.06
CA PRO A 62 15.88 -8.65 5.67
C PRO A 62 15.23 -9.99 5.33
N ASN A 63 16.06 -11.00 5.06
CA ASN A 63 15.69 -12.40 4.82
C ASN A 63 14.53 -12.54 3.82
N VAL A 64 14.72 -11.96 2.62
CA VAL A 64 13.77 -11.98 1.51
C VAL A 64 14.36 -12.71 0.32
N GLU A 65 13.54 -13.53 -0.31
CA GLU A 65 13.81 -14.18 -1.59
C GLU A 65 12.75 -13.74 -2.60
N PHE A 66 13.17 -13.18 -3.74
CA PHE A 66 12.26 -12.86 -4.85
C PHE A 66 12.28 -14.00 -5.87
N ILE A 67 11.10 -14.45 -6.25
CA ILE A 67 10.91 -15.44 -7.29
C ILE A 67 9.98 -14.91 -8.39
N HIS A 68 10.29 -15.24 -9.64
CA HIS A 68 9.54 -14.80 -10.81
C HIS A 68 8.58 -15.87 -11.33
N ASP A 69 8.65 -17.05 -10.72
CA ASP A 69 7.75 -18.19 -11.02
C ASP A 69 6.56 -18.18 -10.07
N SER A 70 5.36 -18.30 -10.63
CA SER A 70 4.14 -18.25 -9.85
C SER A 70 4.06 -19.37 -8.81
N ILE A 71 4.06 -19.00 -7.53
CA ILE A 71 3.76 -19.91 -6.42
C ILE A 71 2.43 -20.61 -6.67
N ILE A 72 1.43 -19.86 -7.10
CA ILE A 72 0.06 -20.31 -7.31
C ILE A 72 -0.02 -21.41 -8.38
N HIS A 73 0.64 -21.20 -9.52
CA HIS A 73 0.63 -22.17 -10.62
C HIS A 73 1.51 -23.38 -10.34
N ASN A 74 2.51 -23.22 -9.48
CA ASN A 74 3.47 -24.26 -9.14
C ASN A 74 3.13 -25.05 -7.87
N PHE A 75 1.99 -24.76 -7.21
CA PHE A 75 1.55 -25.53 -6.06
C PHE A 75 1.56 -27.05 -6.36
N ASN A 76 2.12 -27.81 -5.43
CA ASN A 76 1.98 -29.25 -5.50
C ASN A 76 0.49 -29.61 -5.37
N VAL A 77 -0.08 -30.20 -6.43
CA VAL A 77 -1.48 -30.61 -6.52
C VAL A 77 -1.91 -31.63 -5.46
N PHE A 78 -0.95 -32.29 -4.82
CA PHE A 78 -1.19 -33.22 -3.69
C PHE A 78 -1.05 -32.54 -2.32
N SER A 79 -0.73 -31.20 -2.29
CA SER A 79 -0.60 -30.50 -1.03
C SER A 79 -1.97 -30.07 -0.48
N LYS A 80 -2.07 -30.03 0.85
CA LYS A 80 -3.26 -29.56 1.55
C LYS A 80 -3.58 -28.09 1.17
N GLN A 81 -2.55 -27.27 1.04
CA GLN A 81 -2.68 -25.85 0.69
C GLN A 81 -3.30 -25.65 -0.70
N TYR A 82 -2.95 -26.48 -1.67
CA TYR A 82 -3.59 -26.48 -2.99
C TYR A 82 -5.12 -26.66 -2.89
N TYR A 83 -5.56 -27.68 -2.14
CA TYR A 83 -7.00 -27.98 -1.99
C TYR A 83 -7.72 -26.88 -1.22
N LEU A 84 -7.12 -26.33 -0.17
CA LEU A 84 -7.69 -25.24 0.62
C LEU A 84 -7.88 -23.99 -0.24
N ARG A 85 -6.85 -23.62 -1.00
CA ARG A 85 -6.93 -22.49 -1.93
C ARG A 85 -7.99 -22.74 -3.02
N LYS A 86 -8.04 -23.94 -3.59
CA LYS A 86 -9.05 -24.30 -4.58
C LYS A 86 -10.47 -24.21 -4.00
N MET A 87 -10.69 -24.67 -2.78
CA MET A 87 -11.96 -24.56 -2.07
C MET A 87 -12.34 -23.06 -1.88
N TYR A 88 -11.43 -22.22 -1.42
CA TYR A 88 -11.64 -20.77 -1.34
C TYR A 88 -12.03 -20.16 -2.69
N ARG A 89 -11.29 -20.47 -3.76
CA ARG A 89 -11.55 -19.95 -5.11
C ARG A 89 -12.92 -20.39 -5.66
N VAL A 90 -13.34 -21.61 -5.37
CA VAL A 90 -14.68 -22.10 -5.74
C VAL A 90 -15.76 -21.35 -4.95
N ALA A 91 -15.58 -21.19 -3.64
CA ALA A 91 -16.54 -20.50 -2.77
C ALA A 91 -16.72 -19.02 -3.12
N THR A 92 -15.65 -18.34 -3.55
CA THR A 92 -15.64 -16.90 -3.87
C THR A 92 -15.92 -16.60 -5.34
N ARG A 93 -16.02 -17.61 -6.20
CA ARG A 93 -16.26 -17.44 -7.63
C ARG A 93 -17.58 -16.70 -7.88
N LYS A 94 -17.54 -15.63 -8.68
CA LYS A 94 -18.70 -14.79 -9.03
C LYS A 94 -19.40 -14.12 -7.83
N LYS A 95 -18.73 -14.04 -6.69
CA LYS A 95 -19.23 -13.34 -5.51
C LYS A 95 -18.85 -11.86 -5.58
N ASP A 96 -19.73 -11.00 -5.07
CA ASP A 96 -19.43 -9.60 -4.88
C ASP A 96 -18.43 -9.38 -3.72
N TYR A 97 -18.05 -8.14 -3.51
CA TYR A 97 -17.07 -7.74 -2.53
C TYR A 97 -17.48 -8.10 -1.08
N ILE A 98 -18.74 -7.89 -0.71
CA ILE A 98 -19.28 -8.13 0.64
C ILE A 98 -19.42 -9.63 0.89
N GLU A 99 -19.93 -10.38 -0.08
CA GLU A 99 -20.04 -11.82 -0.01
C GLU A 99 -18.66 -12.49 0.13
N LYS A 100 -17.66 -12.04 -0.64
CA LYS A 100 -16.27 -12.53 -0.50
C LYS A 100 -15.76 -12.32 0.92
N TYR A 101 -15.88 -11.11 1.47
CA TYR A 101 -15.46 -10.82 2.83
C TYR A 101 -16.10 -11.73 3.87
N ARG A 102 -17.42 -12.01 3.74
CA ARG A 102 -18.11 -12.95 4.64
C ARG A 102 -17.55 -14.37 4.54
N ILE A 103 -17.24 -14.82 3.33
CA ILE A 103 -16.62 -16.14 3.11
C ILE A 103 -15.22 -16.18 3.72
N GLU A 104 -14.38 -15.16 3.49
CA GLU A 104 -13.06 -15.04 4.06
C GLU A 104 -13.10 -15.10 5.60
N LYS A 105 -14.00 -14.34 6.21
CA LYS A 105 -14.20 -14.34 7.67
C LYS A 105 -14.61 -15.72 8.21
N ASN A 106 -15.51 -16.41 7.53
CA ASN A 106 -15.97 -17.73 7.93
C ASN A 106 -14.90 -18.82 7.77
N MET A 107 -14.04 -18.70 6.74
CA MET A 107 -12.99 -19.66 6.48
C MET A 107 -11.70 -19.37 7.28
N ASN A 108 -11.55 -18.18 7.85
CA ASN A 108 -10.32 -17.69 8.46
C ASN A 108 -9.71 -18.67 9.48
N ASN A 109 -10.50 -19.12 10.47
CA ASN A 109 -10.00 -20.04 11.51
C ASN A 109 -9.50 -21.37 10.92
N PHE A 110 -10.18 -21.88 9.92
CA PHE A 110 -9.80 -23.14 9.29
C PHE A 110 -8.53 -22.98 8.45
N LEU A 111 -8.42 -21.91 7.69
CA LEU A 111 -7.23 -21.59 6.91
C LEU A 111 -6.02 -21.33 7.81
N ASN A 112 -6.17 -20.52 8.85
CA ASN A 112 -5.10 -20.16 9.78
C ASN A 112 -4.51 -21.37 10.51
N LYS A 113 -5.34 -22.33 10.93
CA LYS A 113 -4.86 -23.60 11.51
C LYS A 113 -3.96 -24.40 10.56
N ASN A 114 -4.03 -24.11 9.26
CA ASN A 114 -3.25 -24.76 8.22
C ASN A 114 -2.14 -23.88 7.64
N GLY A 115 -1.78 -22.79 8.33
CA GLY A 115 -0.75 -21.86 7.92
C GLY A 115 -1.13 -20.97 6.74
N MET A 116 -2.42 -20.84 6.43
CA MET A 116 -2.89 -20.01 5.32
C MET A 116 -3.71 -18.84 5.83
N PHE A 117 -3.45 -17.65 5.29
CA PHE A 117 -4.26 -16.47 5.51
C PHE A 117 -4.60 -15.84 4.17
N ILE A 118 -5.89 -15.83 3.85
CA ILE A 118 -6.42 -15.23 2.61
C ILE A 118 -7.40 -14.14 3.00
N CYS A 119 -7.09 -12.89 2.62
CA CYS A 119 -7.92 -11.73 2.88
C CYS A 119 -7.75 -10.70 1.76
N GLU A 120 -8.61 -10.77 0.76
CA GLU A 120 -8.65 -9.79 -0.34
C GLU A 120 -9.46 -8.54 0.05
N ASN A 121 -10.39 -8.70 1.02
CA ASN A 121 -11.39 -7.70 1.34
C ASN A 121 -11.44 -7.45 2.85
N GLY A 122 -11.50 -6.18 3.26
CA GLY A 122 -11.67 -5.80 4.66
C GLY A 122 -10.49 -6.15 5.56
N TYR A 123 -10.77 -6.16 6.86
CA TYR A 123 -9.83 -6.55 7.90
C TYR A 123 -10.32 -7.80 8.62
N ILE A 124 -9.49 -8.82 8.68
CA ILE A 124 -9.69 -10.03 9.47
C ILE A 124 -8.43 -10.25 10.28
N LYS A 125 -8.55 -10.40 11.60
CA LYS A 125 -7.38 -10.66 12.45
C LYS A 125 -6.78 -12.03 12.12
N PRO A 126 -5.48 -12.11 11.72
CA PRO A 126 -4.81 -13.38 11.50
C PRO A 126 -4.55 -14.07 12.84
N ASP A 127 -4.72 -15.40 12.87
CA ASP A 127 -4.39 -16.28 14.00
C ASP A 127 -3.70 -17.55 13.48
N LEU A 128 -2.54 -17.32 12.86
CA LEU A 128 -1.82 -18.34 12.11
C LEU A 128 -1.10 -19.36 13.01
N ASN A 129 -1.23 -20.63 12.67
CA ASN A 129 -0.38 -21.67 13.24
C ASN A 129 1.02 -21.62 12.60
N LEU A 130 1.95 -20.97 13.29
CA LEU A 130 3.33 -20.74 12.81
C LEU A 130 4.17 -22.02 12.70
N SER A 131 3.67 -23.18 13.19
CA SER A 131 4.33 -24.49 12.99
C SER A 131 4.21 -25.02 11.56
N ASN A 132 3.33 -24.44 10.75
CA ASN A 132 3.15 -24.76 9.35
C ASN A 132 4.00 -23.83 8.45
N PRO A 133 4.23 -24.20 7.17
CA PRO A 133 4.59 -23.22 6.17
C PRO A 133 3.49 -22.15 6.09
N ILE A 134 3.87 -20.88 6.01
CA ILE A 134 2.92 -19.78 5.96
C ILE A 134 2.66 -19.37 4.51
N TYR A 135 1.39 -19.25 4.15
CA TYR A 135 0.94 -18.74 2.85
C TYR A 135 -0.03 -17.57 3.04
N LEU A 136 0.31 -16.43 2.47
CA LEU A 136 -0.47 -15.19 2.53
C LEU A 136 -0.98 -14.85 1.13
N GLU A 137 -2.27 -14.54 0.98
CA GLU A 137 -2.85 -14.09 -0.30
C GLU A 137 -3.88 -12.99 -0.03
N GLY A 138 -3.66 -11.78 -0.58
CA GLY A 138 -4.57 -10.64 -0.41
C GLY A 138 -3.85 -9.30 -0.42
N TYR A 139 -4.61 -8.22 -0.23
CA TYR A 139 -4.08 -6.85 -0.23
C TYR A 139 -3.69 -6.34 1.17
N PHE A 140 -4.34 -6.83 2.22
CA PHE A 140 -4.06 -6.49 3.63
C PHE A 140 -4.01 -4.98 3.91
N GLN A 141 -4.89 -4.22 3.28
CA GLN A 141 -4.88 -2.75 3.30
C GLN A 141 -5.44 -2.20 4.63
N SER A 142 -4.78 -2.49 5.75
CA SER A 142 -5.11 -1.94 7.06
C SER A 142 -3.87 -1.86 7.94
N GLN A 143 -3.64 -0.72 8.59
CA GLN A 143 -2.58 -0.57 9.59
C GLN A 143 -2.73 -1.52 10.78
N LEU A 144 -3.94 -1.99 11.08
CA LEU A 144 -4.21 -2.93 12.16
C LEU A 144 -3.42 -4.25 12.02
N TYR A 145 -2.91 -4.56 10.84
CA TYR A 145 -2.05 -5.72 10.63
C TYR A 145 -0.63 -5.55 11.16
N PHE A 146 -0.10 -4.31 11.24
CA PHE A 146 1.33 -4.08 11.44
C PHE A 146 1.68 -2.79 12.20
N ASP A 147 0.72 -2.07 12.77
CA ASP A 147 1.00 -0.78 13.42
C ASP A 147 1.95 -0.92 14.63
N ASP A 148 1.96 -2.06 15.28
CA ASP A 148 2.86 -2.37 16.40
C ASP A 148 4.33 -2.60 16.00
N ILE A 149 4.61 -2.74 14.69
CA ILE A 149 5.98 -2.78 14.13
C ILE A 149 6.31 -1.53 13.30
N LYS A 150 5.60 -0.42 13.53
CA LYS A 150 5.75 0.81 12.75
C LYS A 150 7.18 1.31 12.65
N GLU A 151 7.93 1.30 13.76
CA GLU A 151 9.32 1.77 13.78
C GLU A 151 10.24 0.89 12.91
N ASP A 152 10.04 -0.44 12.90
CA ASP A 152 10.75 -1.36 11.99
C ASP A 152 10.45 -1.01 10.52
N LEU A 153 9.17 -0.79 10.18
CA LEU A 153 8.77 -0.42 8.82
C LEU A 153 9.29 0.96 8.40
N LEU A 154 9.33 1.94 9.32
CA LEU A 154 9.91 3.25 9.05
C LEU A 154 11.42 3.15 8.74
N CYS A 155 12.14 2.27 9.42
CA CYS A 155 13.55 1.99 9.11
C CYS A 155 13.71 1.30 7.75
N LEU A 156 12.91 0.28 7.47
CA LEU A 156 13.02 -0.51 6.23
C LEU A 156 12.62 0.27 4.97
N PHE A 157 11.59 1.11 5.07
CA PHE A 157 11.10 1.87 3.92
C PHE A 157 11.69 3.28 3.82
N ASN A 158 12.57 3.64 4.74
CA ASN A 158 13.30 4.90 4.68
C ASN A 158 14.40 4.83 3.63
N LEU A 159 14.16 5.47 2.50
CA LEU A 159 15.19 5.72 1.51
C LEU A 159 15.98 6.95 1.93
N GLU A 160 16.89 6.81 2.89
CA GLU A 160 17.79 7.92 3.33
C GLU A 160 18.80 8.36 2.24
N ASN A 161 18.55 8.02 1.01
CA ASN A 161 19.40 8.41 -0.07
C ASN A 161 19.21 9.90 -0.39
N ASN A 162 20.22 10.72 -0.04
CA ASN A 162 20.27 12.13 -0.41
C ASN A 162 20.37 12.35 -1.93
N ASP A 163 20.60 11.31 -2.71
CA ASP A 163 20.74 11.40 -4.18
C ASP A 163 19.48 11.94 -4.83
N LYS A 164 18.28 11.69 -4.22
CA LYS A 164 17.02 12.29 -4.67
C LYS A 164 17.07 13.82 -4.68
N PHE A 165 17.75 14.44 -3.71
CA PHE A 165 17.90 15.89 -3.63
C PHE A 165 18.97 16.45 -4.56
N ILE A 166 19.89 15.59 -5.03
CA ILE A 166 20.87 15.94 -6.06
C ILE A 166 20.18 15.92 -7.42
N ARG A 167 19.45 14.85 -7.71
CA ARG A 167 18.75 14.68 -9.00
C ARG A 167 17.52 15.60 -9.13
N TYR A 168 16.82 15.84 -8.01
CA TYR A 168 15.61 16.66 -7.94
C TYR A 168 15.77 17.76 -6.87
N PRO A 169 16.54 18.83 -7.15
CA PRO A 169 16.92 19.83 -6.14
C PRO A 169 15.74 20.60 -5.52
N ASN A 170 14.65 20.77 -6.24
CA ASN A 170 13.39 21.39 -5.74
C ASN A 170 12.77 20.63 -4.58
N LEU A 171 13.04 19.34 -4.41
CA LEU A 171 12.55 18.58 -3.26
C LEU A 171 13.16 19.03 -1.92
N LYS A 172 14.27 19.78 -1.93
CA LYS A 172 14.89 20.31 -0.70
C LYS A 172 13.95 21.24 0.07
N SER A 173 13.12 22.01 -0.64
CA SER A 173 12.14 22.91 -0.03
C SER A 173 11.08 22.19 0.77
N LEU A 174 10.76 20.92 0.46
CA LEU A 174 9.76 20.12 1.18
C LEU A 174 10.12 19.91 2.65
N LYS A 175 11.41 19.78 2.98
CA LYS A 175 11.87 19.67 4.38
C LYS A 175 11.87 21.02 5.09
N ALA A 176 12.26 22.07 4.39
CA ALA A 176 12.51 23.39 4.98
C ALA A 176 11.23 24.17 5.25
N ARG A 177 10.17 23.96 4.47
CA ARG A 177 8.91 24.74 4.51
C ARG A 177 7.74 23.95 5.07
N ASN A 178 6.59 24.60 5.22
CA ASN A 178 5.32 23.95 5.58
C ASN A 178 4.74 23.25 4.36
N SER A 179 5.39 22.16 3.97
CA SER A 179 5.04 21.40 2.77
C SER A 179 3.79 20.55 2.95
N VAL A 180 2.92 20.56 1.96
CA VAL A 180 1.67 19.83 1.90
C VAL A 180 1.70 18.91 0.69
N CYS A 181 1.73 17.60 0.91
CA CYS A 181 1.60 16.63 -0.18
C CYS A 181 0.15 16.54 -0.63
N VAL A 182 -0.11 16.80 -1.92
CA VAL A 182 -1.41 16.55 -2.56
C VAL A 182 -1.28 15.31 -3.42
N SER A 183 -1.87 14.20 -2.97
CA SER A 183 -1.82 12.92 -3.66
C SER A 183 -3.17 12.58 -4.27
N ILE A 184 -3.29 12.77 -5.57
CA ILE A 184 -4.54 12.57 -6.30
C ILE A 184 -4.32 11.67 -7.53
N LYS A 185 -5.24 10.73 -7.74
CA LYS A 185 -5.29 9.89 -8.92
C LYS A 185 -6.52 10.24 -9.74
N VAL A 186 -6.32 11.00 -10.82
CA VAL A 186 -7.39 11.53 -11.66
C VAL A 186 -7.87 10.47 -12.65
N GLU A 187 -6.95 9.92 -13.47
CA GLU A 187 -7.33 9.15 -14.66
C GLU A 187 -8.02 7.81 -14.37
N HIS A 188 -7.74 7.21 -13.23
CA HIS A 188 -8.29 5.89 -12.88
C HIS A 188 -9.49 5.95 -11.94
N ASN A 189 -9.66 7.04 -11.21
CA ASN A 189 -10.68 7.14 -10.18
C ASN A 189 -11.89 7.92 -10.67
N VAL A 190 -11.68 9.00 -11.42
CA VAL A 190 -12.78 9.83 -11.96
C VAL A 190 -13.65 9.01 -12.92
N GLY A 191 -14.96 8.98 -12.66
CA GLY A 191 -15.93 8.20 -13.43
C GLY A 191 -16.00 6.72 -13.09
N SER A 192 -15.17 6.21 -12.17
CA SER A 192 -15.25 4.83 -11.69
C SER A 192 -16.41 4.68 -10.69
N SER A 193 -17.35 3.78 -10.95
CA SER A 193 -18.46 3.49 -10.03
C SER A 193 -18.00 3.01 -8.64
N MET A 194 -16.77 2.54 -8.51
CA MET A 194 -16.21 1.98 -7.27
C MET A 194 -15.24 2.95 -6.59
N TYR A 195 -14.45 3.70 -7.35
CA TYR A 195 -13.33 4.48 -6.82
C TYR A 195 -13.51 6.00 -6.92
N ASP A 196 -14.53 6.50 -7.61
CA ASP A 196 -14.81 7.94 -7.70
C ASP A 196 -15.55 8.41 -6.43
N VAL A 197 -14.80 8.51 -5.34
CA VAL A 197 -15.33 8.96 -4.03
C VAL A 197 -14.83 10.35 -3.64
N CYS A 198 -13.85 10.90 -4.36
CA CYS A 198 -13.26 12.20 -4.12
C CYS A 198 -13.81 13.21 -5.12
N SER A 199 -14.98 13.79 -4.83
CA SER A 199 -15.57 14.85 -5.65
C SER A 199 -14.72 16.14 -5.66
N MET A 200 -14.97 17.04 -6.62
CA MET A 200 -14.38 18.39 -6.61
C MET A 200 -14.58 19.09 -5.25
N GLY A 201 -15.80 19.02 -4.70
CA GLY A 201 -16.09 19.63 -3.39
C GLY A 201 -15.30 19.01 -2.23
N TYR A 202 -14.83 17.75 -2.34
CA TYR A 202 -13.88 17.21 -1.36
C TYR A 202 -12.52 17.91 -1.47
N TRP A 203 -11.98 18.04 -2.70
CA TRP A 203 -10.66 18.65 -2.91
C TRP A 203 -10.64 20.11 -2.52
N GLU A 204 -11.67 20.88 -2.91
CA GLU A 204 -11.82 22.30 -2.53
C GLU A 204 -11.84 22.46 -1.01
N LYS A 205 -12.66 21.69 -0.30
CA LYS A 205 -12.73 21.72 1.17
C LYS A 205 -11.41 21.33 1.81
N ALA A 206 -10.73 20.32 1.27
CA ALA A 206 -9.46 19.84 1.79
C ALA A 206 -8.34 20.88 1.64
N ILE A 207 -8.25 21.53 0.47
CA ILE A 207 -7.27 22.59 0.23
C ILE A 207 -7.58 23.82 1.10
N ASN A 208 -8.85 24.26 1.18
CA ASN A 208 -9.24 25.38 2.04
C ASN A 208 -8.90 25.10 3.50
N TYR A 209 -9.21 23.90 4.01
CA TYR A 209 -8.85 23.53 5.38
C TYR A 209 -7.34 23.60 5.64
N ILE A 210 -6.53 23.14 4.70
CA ILE A 210 -5.06 23.26 4.82
C ILE A 210 -4.62 24.71 4.82
N THR A 211 -5.13 25.55 3.92
CA THR A 211 -4.72 26.96 3.81
C THR A 211 -5.16 27.81 4.98
N GLU A 212 -6.20 27.40 5.70
CA GLU A 212 -6.66 28.04 6.93
C GLU A 212 -5.85 27.62 8.16
N ASN A 213 -5.22 26.44 8.16
CA ASN A 213 -4.56 25.85 9.33
C ASN A 213 -3.04 25.69 9.19
N VAL A 214 -2.48 25.94 8.01
CA VAL A 214 -1.04 25.85 7.73
C VAL A 214 -0.56 27.19 7.18
N GLU A 215 0.35 27.82 7.89
CA GLU A 215 0.95 29.10 7.49
C GLU A 215 1.88 28.92 6.29
N ASP A 216 1.70 29.72 5.25
CA ASP A 216 2.49 29.72 4.01
C ASP A 216 2.75 28.31 3.44
N PRO A 217 1.67 27.57 3.06
CA PRO A 217 1.83 26.19 2.60
C PRO A 217 2.53 26.12 1.25
N LEU A 218 3.51 25.20 1.15
CA LEU A 218 4.15 24.78 -0.09
C LEU A 218 3.51 23.48 -0.58
N PHE A 219 2.80 23.51 -1.69
CA PHE A 219 2.15 22.30 -2.21
C PHE A 219 3.10 21.43 -3.03
N PHE A 220 3.21 20.15 -2.68
CA PHE A 220 3.87 19.14 -3.50
C PHE A 220 2.83 18.26 -4.18
N ILE A 221 2.72 18.35 -5.50
CA ILE A 221 1.69 17.67 -6.27
C ILE A 221 2.21 16.35 -6.81
N CYS A 222 1.57 15.26 -6.38
CA CYS A 222 1.78 13.92 -6.88
C CYS A 222 0.50 13.40 -7.53
N SER A 223 0.46 13.38 -8.85
CA SER A 223 -0.72 13.01 -9.62
C SER A 223 -0.34 12.30 -10.92
N ASP A 224 -1.24 11.45 -11.42
CA ASP A 224 -1.18 10.93 -12.78
C ASP A 224 -1.61 11.98 -13.82
N ASN A 225 -2.15 13.14 -13.38
CA ASN A 225 -2.45 14.31 -14.22
C ASN A 225 -2.21 15.61 -13.44
N VAL A 226 -0.95 16.06 -13.41
CA VAL A 226 -0.53 17.27 -12.67
C VAL A 226 -1.23 18.51 -13.20
N ASN A 227 -1.37 18.64 -14.53
CA ASN A 227 -2.05 19.78 -15.16
C ASN A 227 -3.50 19.93 -14.68
N TYR A 228 -4.21 18.84 -14.49
CA TYR A 228 -5.57 18.89 -13.96
C TYR A 228 -5.59 19.49 -12.55
N VAL A 229 -4.67 19.07 -11.69
CA VAL A 229 -4.58 19.56 -10.29
C VAL A 229 -4.26 21.05 -10.24
N THR A 230 -3.27 21.50 -11.01
CA THR A 230 -2.84 22.92 -11.04
C THR A 230 -3.84 23.83 -11.73
N SER A 231 -4.66 23.31 -12.65
CA SER A 231 -5.67 24.12 -13.36
C SER A 231 -7.01 24.20 -12.62
N HIS A 232 -7.33 23.22 -11.76
CA HIS A 232 -8.69 23.10 -11.20
C HIS A 232 -8.74 23.11 -9.67
N LEU A 233 -7.64 22.72 -8.99
CA LEU A 233 -7.67 22.48 -7.55
C LEU A 233 -6.80 23.45 -6.73
N ILE A 234 -5.69 23.91 -7.27
CA ILE A 234 -4.73 24.76 -6.55
C ILE A 234 -4.50 26.04 -7.34
N ASP A 235 -4.81 27.16 -6.73
CA ASP A 235 -4.52 28.47 -7.29
C ASP A 235 -3.00 28.76 -7.23
N THR A 236 -2.32 28.45 -8.33
CA THR A 236 -0.86 28.62 -8.48
C THR A 236 -0.42 30.10 -8.51
N THR A 237 -1.37 31.07 -8.55
CA THR A 237 -1.07 32.48 -8.41
C THR A 237 -0.94 32.89 -6.95
N LYS A 238 -1.55 32.11 -6.03
CA LYS A 238 -1.52 32.35 -4.59
C LYS A 238 -0.53 31.48 -3.85
N TYR A 239 -0.34 30.23 -4.31
CA TYR A 239 0.43 29.24 -3.60
C TYR A 239 1.59 28.74 -4.43
N GLU A 240 2.74 28.58 -3.80
CA GLU A 240 3.89 27.94 -4.44
C GLU A 240 3.69 26.44 -4.56
N VAL A 241 4.02 25.90 -5.73
CA VAL A 241 3.82 24.51 -6.10
C VAL A 241 5.15 23.90 -6.52
N VAL A 242 5.41 22.69 -6.01
CA VAL A 242 6.45 21.79 -6.50
C VAL A 242 5.75 20.60 -7.16
N GLU A 243 6.06 20.35 -8.40
CA GLU A 243 5.48 19.23 -9.14
C GLU A 243 6.39 18.00 -9.07
N GLN A 244 5.79 16.83 -9.03
CA GLN A 244 6.51 15.57 -9.22
C GLN A 244 7.10 15.54 -10.64
N ALA A 245 8.39 15.27 -10.75
CA ALA A 245 9.04 15.12 -12.06
C ALA A 245 8.51 13.86 -12.77
N ALA A 246 8.24 13.97 -14.08
CA ALA A 246 7.68 12.87 -14.87
C ALA A 246 8.59 11.62 -14.94
N ASP A 247 9.91 11.81 -14.82
CA ASP A 247 10.90 10.73 -14.82
C ASP A 247 11.23 10.19 -13.43
N MET A 248 10.53 10.68 -12.38
CA MET A 248 10.83 10.28 -11.00
C MET A 248 10.38 8.84 -10.74
N PRO A 249 11.30 7.93 -10.33
CA PRO A 249 10.94 6.58 -9.96
C PRO A 249 9.93 6.55 -8.81
N VAL A 250 8.99 5.61 -8.85
CA VAL A 250 7.84 5.57 -7.92
C VAL A 250 8.26 5.48 -6.44
N HIS A 251 9.32 4.77 -6.11
CA HIS A 251 9.86 4.69 -4.74
C HIS A 251 10.49 6.00 -4.29
N VAL A 252 11.13 6.74 -5.22
CA VAL A 252 11.67 8.09 -4.95
C VAL A 252 10.52 9.08 -4.74
N SER A 253 9.47 9.01 -5.55
CA SER A 253 8.24 9.80 -5.36
C SER A 253 7.64 9.58 -3.97
N LEU A 254 7.48 8.31 -3.56
CA LEU A 254 6.98 7.99 -2.23
C LEU A 254 7.84 8.58 -1.11
N SER A 255 9.16 8.44 -1.25
CA SER A 255 10.11 9.02 -0.30
C SER A 255 10.04 10.54 -0.28
N ALA A 256 9.86 11.21 -1.43
CA ALA A 256 9.68 12.66 -1.49
C ALA A 256 8.37 13.11 -0.85
N MET A 257 7.27 12.40 -1.11
CA MET A 257 5.99 12.65 -0.47
C MET A 257 6.09 12.54 1.05
N ALA A 258 6.78 11.53 1.57
CA ALA A 258 6.96 11.31 3.00
C ALA A 258 7.81 12.40 3.70
N GLU A 259 8.57 13.22 2.96
CA GLU A 259 9.25 14.39 3.51
C GLU A 259 8.30 15.58 3.79
N CYS A 260 7.10 15.56 3.23
CA CYS A 260 6.11 16.61 3.47
C CYS A 260 5.61 16.59 4.92
N LYS A 261 5.24 17.81 5.40
CA LYS A 261 4.77 17.98 6.77
C LYS A 261 3.28 17.72 6.95
N HIS A 262 2.47 17.96 5.91
CA HIS A 262 1.02 17.77 5.91
C HIS A 262 0.57 17.08 4.62
N PHE A 263 -0.68 16.57 4.61
CA PHE A 263 -1.17 15.70 3.53
C PHE A 263 -2.63 15.98 3.20
N VAL A 264 -2.91 16.09 1.91
CA VAL A 264 -4.24 15.97 1.31
C VAL A 264 -4.20 14.77 0.38
N ILE A 265 -4.90 13.71 0.74
CA ILE A 265 -4.81 12.44 0.02
C ILE A 265 -6.16 12.00 -0.53
N GLY A 266 -6.16 11.45 -1.75
CA GLY A 266 -7.28 10.68 -2.26
C GLY A 266 -7.28 9.24 -1.74
N ASN A 267 -8.23 8.46 -2.22
CA ASN A 267 -8.36 7.04 -1.89
C ASN A 267 -7.34 6.16 -2.63
N THR A 268 -6.06 6.42 -2.41
CA THR A 268 -4.96 5.64 -2.98
C THR A 268 -4.03 5.10 -1.90
N THR A 269 -3.64 3.84 -2.04
CA THR A 269 -2.65 3.23 -1.13
C THR A 269 -1.31 3.97 -1.16
N PHE A 270 -0.99 4.64 -2.27
CA PHE A 270 0.22 5.43 -2.43
C PHE A 270 0.23 6.67 -1.52
N GLY A 271 -0.85 7.47 -1.56
CA GLY A 271 -1.02 8.62 -0.68
C GLY A 271 -1.12 8.22 0.80
N TRP A 272 -1.76 7.08 1.08
CA TRP A 272 -1.83 6.53 2.43
C TRP A 272 -0.43 6.21 2.98
N TRP A 273 0.42 5.53 2.20
CA TRP A 273 1.79 5.21 2.62
C TRP A 273 2.64 6.47 2.78
N ALA A 274 2.47 7.47 1.94
CA ALA A 274 3.20 8.73 2.06
C ALA A 274 2.99 9.37 3.44
N GLN A 275 1.75 9.51 3.88
CA GLN A 275 1.43 10.06 5.20
C GLN A 275 1.85 9.12 6.34
N TYR A 276 1.77 7.79 6.16
CA TYR A 276 2.16 6.83 7.19
C TYR A 276 3.67 6.85 7.46
N LEU A 277 4.48 6.97 6.41
CA LEU A 277 5.94 7.04 6.50
C LEU A 277 6.48 8.41 6.92
N ALA A 278 5.64 9.45 6.91
CA ALA A 278 6.07 10.81 7.26
C ALA A 278 6.44 10.95 8.74
N LYS A 279 7.60 11.53 8.98
CA LYS A 279 8.20 11.68 10.33
C LYS A 279 7.54 12.79 11.18
N ASN A 280 6.82 13.74 10.56
CA ASN A 280 6.18 14.82 11.31
C ASN A 280 5.01 14.29 12.16
N ARG A 281 5.15 14.39 13.48
CA ARG A 281 4.11 13.96 14.44
C ARG A 281 2.92 14.92 14.52
N ASN A 282 3.12 16.18 14.17
CA ASN A 282 2.10 17.23 14.19
C ASN A 282 1.45 17.45 12.82
N LYS A 283 1.49 16.42 11.97
CA LYS A 283 0.93 16.51 10.61
C LYS A 283 -0.59 16.62 10.63
N ILE A 284 -1.11 17.45 9.73
CA ILE A 284 -2.52 17.44 9.36
C ILE A 284 -2.66 16.49 8.18
N VAL A 285 -3.59 15.54 8.26
CA VAL A 285 -3.92 14.63 7.18
C VAL A 285 -5.40 14.78 6.85
N VAL A 286 -5.69 15.25 5.64
CA VAL A 286 -7.06 15.30 5.11
C VAL A 286 -7.24 14.15 4.14
N ALA A 287 -8.24 13.32 4.43
CA ALA A 287 -8.53 12.11 3.68
C ALA A 287 -10.04 11.96 3.43
N PRO A 288 -10.47 11.23 2.38
CA PRO A 288 -11.89 11.01 2.15
C PRO A 288 -12.50 10.12 3.24
N SER A 289 -13.74 10.40 3.63
CA SER A 289 -14.47 9.62 4.64
C SER A 289 -14.80 8.20 4.19
N LYS A 290 -14.70 7.92 2.90
CA LYS A 290 -14.91 6.59 2.31
C LYS A 290 -13.73 6.29 1.37
N TRP A 291 -13.26 5.05 1.41
CA TRP A 291 -12.19 4.60 0.52
C TRP A 291 -12.70 4.05 -0.81
N MET A 292 -13.90 3.50 -0.78
CA MET A 292 -14.64 3.00 -1.94
C MET A 292 -16.11 3.35 -1.80
N ALA A 293 -16.85 3.32 -2.91
CA ALA A 293 -18.30 3.57 -2.95
C ALA A 293 -19.13 2.42 -2.34
N VAL A 294 -18.50 1.39 -1.80
CA VAL A 294 -19.13 0.27 -1.08
C VAL A 294 -19.00 0.43 0.43
N GLU A 295 -19.93 -0.17 1.21
CA GLU A 295 -19.99 0.02 2.68
C GLU A 295 -18.76 -0.48 3.46
N LEU A 296 -18.00 -1.43 2.91
CA LEU A 296 -16.76 -1.90 3.53
C LEU A 296 -15.61 -0.93 3.22
N SER A 297 -15.34 -0.02 4.13
CA SER A 297 -14.07 0.73 4.08
C SER A 297 -12.94 -0.15 4.58
N LEU A 298 -11.91 -0.34 3.76
CA LEU A 298 -10.78 -1.22 4.05
C LEU A 298 -9.66 -0.53 4.81
N ILE A 299 -9.54 0.78 4.65
CA ILE A 299 -8.45 1.57 5.21
C ILE A 299 -9.03 2.48 6.28
N HIS A 300 -8.57 2.26 7.51
CA HIS A 300 -8.76 3.22 8.59
C HIS A 300 -7.58 4.21 8.57
N ILE A 301 -7.90 5.48 8.47
CA ILE A 301 -6.92 6.58 8.49
C ILE A 301 -6.99 7.23 9.85
#